data_627205df596d642c485be8ddd3cacb1d
#
_entry.id   627205df596d642c485be8ddd3cacb1d
#
_cell.length_a   1.000
_cell.length_b   1.000
_cell.length_c   1.000
_cell.angle_alpha   90.00
_cell.angle_beta   90.00
_cell.angle_gamma   90.00
#
_symmetry.space_group_name_H-M   'P 1'
#
loop_
_entity.id
_entity.type
_entity.pdbx_description
1 polymer ?
#
loop_
_entity_poly.entity_id
_entity_poly.type
_entity_poly.pdbx_seq_one_letter_code
_entity_poly.pdbx_strand_id
1 'polypeptide(L)'
;EESTFTVAALRAVGIPARQVYTPRWAHTDDNHAWVEAWADGHWYFFGACEPEPVLNLGWFNSPASRGMLMHTKVFGRYNGPEEIMLETPNYTEINVIDNYAPTAKAIVTVTDADGQPVADAKVEFKIYNYAEFYTVATKYTDAEGKASLTAGKGDMLVWASRNGQFGYAKISFGKDDALQLSLNRKEGEAYSLPMDLVPPVEGANIPEVTPEQRAENDRRMAQEDSIRNAYVATMMTEKQAKEWIDQLYGNTLQSEKKEKLVNFLVASRGNHQTLKDFLSAIRKEKDAISWEEIRAIWILESLSAKDLRDVTLDVLNDHLLTNISDWEKIETDLFKRMYLNPPRIANEMLTPYKKELREAIEKTVYQSVPDSMKRDPKVLIEWCRKEIK
;
A
#
# COMPACT_ATOMS: atom_id res chain seq x y z
N GLU A 1 3.19 0.55 -5.06
CA GLU A 1 2.42 0.28 -6.31
C GLU A 1 3.38 -0.07 -7.45
N GLU A 2 4.43 0.68 -7.68
CA GLU A 2 5.40 0.56 -8.79
C GLU A 2 6.14 -0.78 -8.78
N SER A 3 6.68 -1.17 -7.62
CA SER A 3 7.36 -2.47 -7.48
C SER A 3 6.42 -3.65 -7.77
N THR A 4 5.15 -3.56 -7.35
CA THR A 4 4.14 -4.60 -7.62
C THR A 4 3.83 -4.69 -9.12
N PHE A 5 3.69 -3.56 -9.79
CA PHE A 5 3.48 -3.50 -11.23
C PHE A 5 4.67 -4.08 -11.99
N THR A 6 5.89 -3.69 -11.62
CA THR A 6 7.14 -4.17 -12.25
C THR A 6 7.30 -5.68 -12.10
N VAL A 7 7.03 -6.22 -10.90
CA VAL A 7 7.04 -7.68 -10.67
C VAL A 7 6.00 -8.38 -11.54
N ALA A 8 4.79 -7.84 -11.64
CA ALA A 8 3.75 -8.42 -12.49
C ALA A 8 4.13 -8.39 -13.97
N ALA A 9 4.69 -7.29 -14.47
CA ALA A 9 5.15 -7.14 -15.84
C ALA A 9 6.27 -8.14 -16.20
N LEU A 10 7.28 -8.28 -15.32
CA LEU A 10 8.36 -9.24 -15.50
C LEU A 10 7.86 -10.68 -15.56
N ARG A 11 6.97 -11.04 -14.63
CA ARG A 11 6.37 -12.39 -14.59
C ARG A 11 5.52 -12.67 -15.83
N ALA A 12 4.82 -11.66 -16.35
CA ALA A 12 4.01 -11.80 -17.56
C ALA A 12 4.85 -12.16 -18.82
N VAL A 13 6.13 -11.78 -18.85
CA VAL A 13 7.06 -12.14 -19.91
C VAL A 13 7.99 -13.30 -19.55
N GLY A 14 7.70 -14.03 -18.46
CA GLY A 14 8.40 -15.23 -18.06
C GLY A 14 9.70 -15.01 -17.26
N ILE A 15 9.95 -13.79 -16.77
CA ILE A 15 11.09 -13.49 -15.91
C ILE A 15 10.67 -13.66 -14.44
N PRO A 16 11.28 -14.59 -13.67
CA PRO A 16 11.02 -14.70 -12.25
C PRO A 16 11.40 -13.38 -11.54
N ALA A 17 10.49 -12.82 -10.81
CA ALA A 17 10.70 -11.57 -10.11
C ALA A 17 9.97 -11.56 -8.76
N ARG A 18 10.50 -10.78 -7.81
CA ARG A 18 9.93 -10.63 -6.47
C ARG A 18 10.11 -9.21 -5.95
N GLN A 19 9.18 -8.76 -5.14
CA GLN A 19 9.34 -7.50 -4.42
C GLN A 19 10.14 -7.75 -3.14
N VAL A 20 11.17 -6.97 -2.93
CA VAL A 20 11.92 -6.92 -1.67
C VAL A 20 11.55 -5.65 -0.94
N TYR A 21 11.48 -5.73 0.39
CA TYR A 21 11.26 -4.54 1.22
C TYR A 21 12.02 -4.63 2.54
N THR A 22 12.45 -3.47 3.02
CA THR A 22 12.86 -3.28 4.41
C THR A 22 11.71 -2.66 5.18
N PRO A 23 11.27 -3.27 6.30
CA PRO A 23 10.14 -2.73 7.06
C PRO A 23 10.46 -1.37 7.68
N ARG A 24 11.71 -1.17 8.10
CA ARG A 24 12.27 0.09 8.61
C ARG A 24 13.79 0.08 8.48
N TRP A 25 14.35 1.24 8.19
CA TRP A 25 15.79 1.47 8.26
C TRP A 25 16.26 1.63 9.72
N ALA A 26 17.45 1.12 10.04
CA ALA A 26 18.03 1.32 11.36
C ALA A 26 18.78 2.66 11.52
N HIS A 27 19.12 3.32 10.40
CA HIS A 27 19.93 4.54 10.37
C HIS A 27 19.15 5.81 10.03
N THR A 28 17.89 5.69 9.63
CA THR A 28 17.01 6.81 9.29
C THR A 28 15.55 6.42 9.41
N ASP A 29 14.67 7.39 9.68
CA ASP A 29 13.23 7.19 9.75
C ASP A 29 12.68 7.02 8.34
N ASP A 30 12.48 5.80 7.91
CA ASP A 30 11.79 5.43 6.65
C ASP A 30 11.76 3.91 6.47
N ASN A 31 11.14 3.50 5.38
CA ASN A 31 11.16 2.15 4.81
C ASN A 31 11.39 2.24 3.30
N HIS A 32 11.64 1.11 2.65
CA HIS A 32 11.76 1.09 1.19
C HIS A 32 11.36 -0.26 0.60
N ALA A 33 10.99 -0.25 -0.69
CA ALA A 33 10.69 -1.45 -1.45
C ALA A 33 11.22 -1.32 -2.88
N TRP A 34 11.76 -2.41 -3.40
CA TRP A 34 12.32 -2.50 -4.75
C TRP A 34 12.03 -3.87 -5.37
N VAL A 35 12.66 -4.18 -6.48
CA VAL A 35 12.43 -5.41 -7.23
C VAL A 35 13.73 -6.21 -7.35
N GLU A 36 13.62 -7.53 -7.24
CA GLU A 36 14.63 -8.48 -7.71
C GLU A 36 14.08 -9.28 -8.88
N ALA A 37 14.94 -9.52 -9.87
CA ALA A 37 14.68 -10.40 -11.00
C ALA A 37 15.76 -11.49 -11.06
N TRP A 38 15.34 -12.72 -11.43
CA TRP A 38 16.23 -13.85 -11.56
C TRP A 38 16.76 -13.98 -13.00
N ALA A 39 18.06 -13.95 -13.14
CA ALA A 39 18.75 -14.18 -14.41
C ALA A 39 20.08 -14.90 -14.15
N ASP A 40 20.52 -15.75 -15.06
CA ASP A 40 21.82 -16.42 -15.04
C ASP A 40 22.17 -17.09 -13.69
N GLY A 41 21.18 -17.63 -13.00
CA GLY A 41 21.36 -18.31 -11.72
C GLY A 41 21.47 -17.39 -10.49
N HIS A 42 21.19 -16.10 -10.62
CA HIS A 42 21.29 -15.11 -9.55
C HIS A 42 20.08 -14.18 -9.48
N TRP A 43 19.82 -13.64 -8.29
CA TRP A 43 18.91 -12.53 -8.09
C TRP A 43 19.64 -11.21 -8.27
N TYR A 44 19.11 -10.35 -9.14
CA TYR A 44 19.59 -8.99 -9.37
C TYR A 44 18.52 -8.01 -8.94
N PHE A 45 18.92 -6.96 -8.25
CA PHE A 45 17.98 -5.93 -7.82
C PHE A 45 18.03 -4.67 -8.68
N PHE A 46 16.95 -3.90 -8.67
CA PHE A 46 16.83 -2.59 -9.29
C PHE A 46 15.61 -1.84 -8.72
N GLY A 47 15.60 -0.51 -8.84
CA GLY A 47 14.45 0.33 -8.52
C GLY A 47 13.32 0.16 -9.54
N ALA A 48 12.08 0.20 -9.09
CA ALA A 48 10.92 -0.07 -9.95
C ALA A 48 10.66 1.05 -10.98
N CYS A 49 10.89 2.31 -10.59
CA CYS A 49 10.71 3.51 -11.44
C CYS A 49 11.98 4.36 -11.55
N GLU A 50 13.11 3.75 -11.28
CA GLU A 50 14.42 4.40 -11.20
C GLU A 50 15.38 3.65 -12.12
N PRO A 51 15.27 3.86 -13.46
CA PRO A 51 16.10 3.15 -14.40
C PRO A 51 17.57 3.51 -14.22
N GLU A 52 18.37 2.51 -13.96
CA GLU A 52 19.82 2.61 -13.80
C GLU A 52 20.53 1.90 -14.96
N PRO A 53 21.78 2.28 -15.27
CA PRO A 53 22.52 1.71 -16.39
C PRO A 53 22.74 0.21 -16.30
N VAL A 54 22.85 -0.33 -15.08
CA VAL A 54 23.15 -1.74 -14.80
C VAL A 54 22.31 -2.27 -13.65
N LEU A 55 22.13 -3.57 -13.58
CA LEU A 55 21.50 -4.22 -12.43
C LEU A 55 22.38 -4.11 -11.17
N ASN A 56 21.79 -4.29 -9.99
CA ASN A 56 22.42 -4.09 -8.68
C ASN A 56 22.89 -2.65 -8.43
N LEU A 57 22.33 -1.70 -9.15
CA LEU A 57 22.53 -0.28 -8.97
C LEU A 57 21.20 0.39 -8.62
N GLY A 58 21.22 1.30 -7.68
CA GLY A 58 20.10 2.14 -7.25
C GLY A 58 20.60 3.15 -6.21
N TRP A 59 19.91 4.25 -6.05
CA TRP A 59 20.21 5.24 -5.02
C TRP A 59 20.26 4.63 -3.61
N PHE A 60 19.54 3.53 -3.43
CA PHE A 60 19.42 2.82 -2.14
C PHE A 60 20.55 1.80 -1.88
N ASN A 61 21.57 1.66 -2.73
CA ASN A 61 22.72 0.78 -2.45
C ASN A 61 23.34 1.06 -1.07
N SER A 62 23.61 2.36 -0.77
CA SER A 62 24.17 2.76 0.51
C SER A 62 23.19 2.45 1.67
N PRO A 63 21.93 2.90 1.68
CA PRO A 63 20.97 2.52 2.71
C PRO A 63 20.79 1.00 2.87
N ALA A 64 20.76 0.24 1.77
CA ALA A 64 20.56 -1.21 1.81
C ALA A 64 21.74 -1.93 2.48
N SER A 65 22.99 -1.47 2.24
CA SER A 65 24.17 -2.02 2.91
C SER A 65 24.19 -1.84 4.44
N ARG A 66 23.34 -0.95 4.95
CA ARG A 66 23.12 -0.65 6.37
C ARG A 66 21.80 -1.22 6.91
N GLY A 67 21.15 -2.10 6.15
CA GLY A 67 19.90 -2.72 6.56
C GLY A 67 20.10 -3.71 7.71
N MET A 68 19.10 -3.81 8.59
CA MET A 68 19.04 -4.85 9.62
C MET A 68 18.25 -6.07 9.13
N LEU A 69 17.21 -5.84 8.31
CA LEU A 69 16.37 -6.91 7.79
C LEU A 69 15.77 -6.53 6.45
N MET A 70 15.70 -7.48 5.52
CA MET A 70 15.02 -7.36 4.23
C MET A 70 14.22 -8.62 3.95
N HIS A 71 12.98 -8.44 3.53
CA HIS A 71 12.04 -9.52 3.30
C HIS A 71 11.59 -9.60 1.85
N THR A 72 11.19 -10.80 1.45
CA THR A 72 10.35 -11.01 0.28
C THR A 72 9.29 -12.05 0.58
N LYS A 73 8.21 -12.06 -0.21
CA LYS A 73 7.13 -13.03 -0.08
C LYS A 73 7.16 -14.04 -1.22
N VAL A 74 7.13 -15.31 -0.86
CA VAL A 74 6.92 -16.43 -1.76
C VAL A 74 5.48 -16.89 -1.63
N PHE A 75 4.72 -16.88 -2.71
CA PHE A 75 3.33 -17.35 -2.70
C PHE A 75 3.31 -18.88 -2.78
N GLY A 76 3.09 -19.52 -1.64
CA GLY A 76 3.14 -20.95 -1.44
C GLY A 76 4.13 -21.39 -0.38
N ARG A 77 4.44 -22.70 -0.34
CA ARG A 77 5.46 -23.26 0.55
C ARG A 77 6.85 -22.98 0.02
N TYR A 78 7.75 -22.61 0.90
CA TYR A 78 9.14 -22.34 0.59
C TYR A 78 10.03 -23.48 1.08
N ASN A 79 10.93 -23.97 0.22
CA ASN A 79 11.90 -25.04 0.52
C ASN A 79 13.33 -24.63 0.15
N GLY A 80 13.59 -23.32 -0.04
CA GLY A 80 14.91 -22.80 -0.34
C GLY A 80 15.80 -22.59 0.90
N PRO A 81 17.02 -22.06 0.72
CA PRO A 81 18.00 -21.92 1.79
C PRO A 81 17.77 -20.71 2.70
N GLU A 82 16.96 -19.72 2.30
CA GLU A 82 16.77 -18.49 3.06
C GLU A 82 15.96 -18.74 4.33
N GLU A 83 16.27 -17.99 5.37
CA GLU A 83 15.60 -18.09 6.66
C GLU A 83 14.12 -17.71 6.56
N ILE A 84 13.23 -18.62 7.00
CA ILE A 84 11.79 -18.34 7.05
C ILE A 84 11.51 -17.41 8.24
N MET A 85 10.85 -16.29 7.93
CA MET A 85 10.44 -15.28 8.92
C MET A 85 9.00 -15.49 9.37
N LEU A 86 8.12 -15.84 8.43
CA LEU A 86 6.71 -16.09 8.67
C LEU A 86 6.17 -17.08 7.64
N GLU A 87 5.39 -18.03 8.09
CA GLU A 87 4.64 -18.94 7.23
C GLU A 87 3.14 -18.76 7.46
N THR A 88 2.40 -18.56 6.38
CA THR A 88 0.96 -18.42 6.38
C THR A 88 0.33 -19.41 5.37
N PRO A 89 -0.98 -19.65 5.39
CA PRO A 89 -1.63 -20.47 4.36
C PRO A 89 -1.43 -19.98 2.94
N ASN A 90 -1.17 -18.67 2.74
CA ASN A 90 -1.12 -18.03 1.42
C ASN A 90 0.29 -17.69 0.94
N TYR A 91 1.23 -17.46 1.85
CA TYR A 91 2.60 -17.10 1.51
C TYR A 91 3.58 -17.45 2.63
N THR A 92 4.84 -17.57 2.26
CA THR A 92 5.99 -17.64 3.16
C THR A 92 6.80 -16.36 3.01
N GLU A 93 7.12 -15.69 4.11
CA GLU A 93 8.04 -14.56 4.14
C GLU A 93 9.45 -15.05 4.48
N ILE A 94 10.41 -14.68 3.65
CA ILE A 94 11.80 -15.11 3.77
C ILE A 94 12.73 -13.91 3.93
N ASN A 95 13.83 -14.12 4.64
CA ASN A 95 14.88 -13.14 4.87
C ASN A 95 15.90 -13.18 3.73
N VAL A 96 16.11 -12.04 3.08
CA VAL A 96 17.03 -11.89 1.95
C VAL A 96 18.12 -10.85 2.23
N ILE A 97 18.36 -10.51 3.49
CA ILE A 97 19.33 -9.48 3.90
C ILE A 97 20.75 -9.79 3.42
N ASP A 98 21.12 -11.06 3.28
CA ASP A 98 22.44 -11.49 2.80
C ASP A 98 22.79 -10.99 1.39
N ASN A 99 21.76 -10.65 0.58
CA ASN A 99 21.98 -10.10 -0.76
C ASN A 99 22.44 -8.63 -0.73
N TYR A 100 22.33 -7.94 0.41
CA TYR A 100 22.47 -6.48 0.51
C TYR A 100 23.51 -6.01 1.52
N ALA A 101 23.62 -6.68 2.65
CA ALA A 101 24.45 -6.26 3.77
C ALA A 101 25.25 -7.42 4.37
N PRO A 102 26.40 -7.15 4.98
CA PRO A 102 27.09 -8.14 5.80
C PRO A 102 26.20 -8.53 7.00
N THR A 103 25.99 -9.84 7.18
CA THR A 103 25.10 -10.39 8.20
C THR A 103 25.82 -11.16 9.29
N ALA A 104 25.14 -11.39 10.38
CA ALA A 104 25.48 -12.33 11.42
C ALA A 104 24.22 -13.00 11.96
N LYS A 105 24.37 -14.24 12.42
CA LYS A 105 23.31 -14.98 13.10
C LYS A 105 23.54 -14.92 14.60
N ALA A 106 22.50 -14.67 15.38
CA ALA A 106 22.54 -14.70 16.83
C ALA A 106 21.41 -15.58 17.39
N ILE A 107 21.66 -16.17 18.56
CA ILE A 107 20.73 -17.04 19.30
C ILE A 107 20.31 -16.33 20.58
N VAL A 108 19.01 -16.19 20.79
CA VAL A 108 18.42 -15.68 22.03
C VAL A 108 17.92 -16.87 22.83
N THR A 109 18.41 -17.04 24.07
CA THR A 109 17.90 -18.03 25.00
C THR A 109 17.05 -17.33 26.05
N VAL A 110 15.77 -17.70 26.13
CA VAL A 110 14.82 -17.15 27.11
C VAL A 110 14.62 -18.08 28.27
N THR A 111 14.77 -17.54 29.48
CA THR A 111 14.54 -18.27 30.74
C THR A 111 13.48 -17.57 31.58
N ASP A 112 12.86 -18.30 32.51
CA ASP A 112 12.07 -17.72 33.58
C ASP A 112 12.96 -17.11 34.67
N ALA A 113 12.34 -16.65 35.77
CA ALA A 113 13.05 -16.09 36.92
C ALA A 113 13.94 -17.11 37.68
N ASP A 114 13.63 -18.38 37.53
CA ASP A 114 14.36 -19.50 38.17
C ASP A 114 15.45 -20.07 37.22
N GLY A 115 15.64 -19.48 36.06
CA GLY A 115 16.64 -19.89 35.07
C GLY A 115 16.24 -21.09 34.22
N GLN A 116 14.95 -21.51 34.25
CA GLN A 116 14.47 -22.61 33.42
C GLN A 116 14.13 -22.10 31.99
N PRO A 117 14.41 -22.88 30.93
CA PRO A 117 14.07 -22.53 29.57
C PRO A 117 12.56 -22.31 29.42
N VAL A 118 12.18 -21.28 28.69
CA VAL A 118 10.79 -20.98 28.37
C VAL A 118 10.51 -21.26 26.91
N ALA A 119 9.75 -22.33 26.63
CA ALA A 119 9.26 -22.65 25.28
C ALA A 119 8.11 -21.72 24.87
N ASP A 120 7.94 -21.50 23.53
CA ASP A 120 6.92 -20.65 22.93
C ASP A 120 6.90 -19.21 23.50
N ALA A 121 7.99 -18.70 24.01
CA ALA A 121 8.12 -17.27 24.32
C ALA A 121 8.17 -16.48 23.01
N LYS A 122 7.38 -15.41 22.94
CA LYS A 122 7.44 -14.46 21.82
C LYS A 122 8.72 -13.62 21.95
N VAL A 123 9.57 -13.65 20.93
CA VAL A 123 10.82 -12.88 20.86
C VAL A 123 10.72 -11.89 19.73
N GLU A 124 10.69 -10.62 20.06
CA GLU A 124 10.59 -9.51 19.12
C GLU A 124 11.94 -8.82 19.01
N PHE A 125 12.44 -8.72 17.77
CA PHE A 125 13.65 -7.98 17.44
C PHE A 125 13.24 -6.60 16.95
N LYS A 126 13.70 -5.56 17.61
CA LYS A 126 13.23 -4.19 17.42
C LYS A 126 14.38 -3.25 17.10
N ILE A 127 14.09 -2.29 16.21
CA ILE A 127 14.94 -1.13 15.94
C ILE A 127 14.23 0.13 16.38
N TYR A 128 14.97 1.21 16.63
CA TYR A 128 14.37 2.52 16.90
C TYR A 128 14.16 3.28 15.61
N ASN A 129 12.89 3.61 15.31
CA ASN A 129 12.51 4.28 14.08
C ASN A 129 11.17 5.00 14.28
N TYR A 130 11.00 6.22 13.78
CA TYR A 130 9.81 7.07 14.02
C TYR A 130 9.45 7.21 15.51
N ALA A 131 10.46 7.43 16.35
CA ALA A 131 10.32 7.60 17.79
C ALA A 131 9.68 6.41 18.53
N GLU A 132 9.77 5.18 17.97
CA GLU A 132 9.29 3.95 18.59
C GLU A 132 10.27 2.78 18.42
N PHE A 133 10.15 1.78 19.29
CA PHE A 133 10.83 0.50 19.11
C PHE A 133 9.98 -0.40 18.19
N TYR A 134 10.19 -0.26 16.88
CA TYR A 134 9.47 -1.01 15.87
C TYR A 134 9.99 -2.44 15.76
N THR A 135 9.06 -3.42 15.80
CA THR A 135 9.39 -4.85 15.64
C THR A 135 9.62 -5.17 14.17
N VAL A 136 10.86 -5.49 13.81
CA VAL A 136 11.22 -5.89 12.44
C VAL A 136 11.13 -7.39 12.22
N ALA A 137 11.28 -8.19 13.30
CA ALA A 137 11.16 -9.65 13.25
C ALA A 137 10.52 -10.19 14.54
N THR A 138 9.71 -11.23 14.41
CA THR A 138 9.14 -11.98 15.52
C THR A 138 9.49 -13.45 15.36
N LYS A 139 10.05 -14.05 16.39
CA LYS A 139 10.34 -15.49 16.51
C LYS A 139 9.69 -16.04 17.77
N TYR A 140 9.59 -17.35 17.85
CA TYR A 140 9.14 -18.04 19.04
C TYR A 140 10.21 -19.03 19.48
N THR A 141 10.41 -19.17 20.78
CA THR A 141 11.40 -20.09 21.32
C THR A 141 10.97 -21.55 21.16
N ASP A 142 11.95 -22.41 20.90
CA ASP A 142 11.81 -23.87 20.92
C ASP A 142 11.69 -24.44 22.33
N ALA A 143 11.72 -25.78 22.46
CA ALA A 143 11.62 -26.48 23.71
C ALA A 143 12.80 -26.18 24.67
N GLU A 144 13.95 -25.82 24.11
CA GLU A 144 15.16 -25.41 24.83
C GLU A 144 15.19 -23.91 25.17
N GLY A 145 14.10 -23.20 24.93
CA GLY A 145 13.97 -21.76 25.14
C GLY A 145 14.74 -20.90 24.14
N LYS A 146 15.07 -21.40 22.94
CA LYS A 146 15.93 -20.73 21.98
C LYS A 146 15.16 -20.21 20.78
N ALA A 147 15.51 -19.01 20.33
CA ALA A 147 15.10 -18.43 19.06
C ALA A 147 16.34 -17.84 18.36
N SER A 148 16.37 -17.81 17.04
CA SER A 148 17.50 -17.25 16.30
C SER A 148 17.04 -16.32 15.21
N LEU A 149 17.91 -15.38 14.83
CA LEU A 149 17.71 -14.46 13.72
C LEU A 149 19.06 -14.21 13.02
N THR A 150 19.01 -14.14 11.69
CA THR A 150 20.08 -13.58 10.86
C THR A 150 19.73 -12.14 10.52
N ALA A 151 20.62 -11.20 10.82
CA ALA A 151 20.40 -9.76 10.59
C ALA A 151 21.68 -9.04 10.17
N GLY A 152 21.56 -7.82 9.68
CA GLY A 152 22.70 -6.93 9.44
C GLY A 152 23.51 -6.68 10.70
N LYS A 153 24.82 -6.41 10.56
CA LYS A 153 25.76 -6.24 11.68
C LYS A 153 25.58 -4.91 12.42
N GLY A 154 24.50 -4.78 13.15
CA GLY A 154 24.14 -3.64 13.96
C GLY A 154 23.43 -4.04 15.25
N ASP A 155 22.91 -3.07 15.98
CA ASP A 155 22.26 -3.26 17.26
C ASP A 155 20.75 -3.37 17.11
N MET A 156 20.13 -4.28 17.90
CA MET A 156 18.69 -4.37 18.10
C MET A 156 18.34 -4.43 19.57
N LEU A 157 17.16 -3.95 19.93
CA LEU A 157 16.48 -4.29 21.16
C LEU A 157 15.79 -5.64 20.97
N VAL A 158 16.08 -6.62 21.81
CA VAL A 158 15.34 -7.88 21.89
C VAL A 158 14.35 -7.79 23.05
N TRP A 159 13.10 -8.05 22.78
CA TRP A 159 12.02 -8.10 23.74
C TRP A 159 11.41 -9.50 23.75
N ALA A 160 11.52 -10.21 24.83
CA ALA A 160 10.86 -11.51 25.00
C ALA A 160 9.71 -11.42 25.99
N SER A 161 8.62 -12.14 25.70
CA SER A 161 7.43 -12.15 26.56
C SER A 161 6.71 -13.50 26.55
N ARG A 162 6.14 -13.87 27.71
CA ARG A 162 5.27 -15.03 27.90
C ARG A 162 4.38 -14.81 29.11
N ASN A 163 3.08 -15.09 29.01
CA ASN A 163 2.11 -15.09 30.13
C ASN A 163 2.16 -13.81 31.00
N GLY A 164 2.29 -12.63 30.38
CA GLY A 164 2.33 -11.34 31.09
C GLY A 164 3.68 -11.02 31.78
N GLN A 165 4.68 -11.90 31.67
CA GLN A 165 6.05 -11.62 32.03
C GLN A 165 6.87 -11.26 30.81
N PHE A 166 7.88 -10.42 30.97
CA PHE A 166 8.77 -10.02 29.91
C PHE A 166 10.19 -9.79 30.37
N GLY A 167 11.10 -9.73 29.44
CA GLY A 167 12.46 -9.29 29.59
C GLY A 167 12.97 -8.66 28.33
N TYR A 168 13.99 -7.81 28.42
CA TYR A 168 14.57 -7.18 27.24
C TYR A 168 16.05 -6.90 27.46
N ALA A 169 16.79 -6.90 26.36
CA ALA A 169 18.20 -6.51 26.33
C ALA A 169 18.59 -6.08 24.91
N LYS A 170 19.71 -5.37 24.82
CA LYS A 170 20.36 -5.07 23.55
C LYS A 170 21.17 -6.28 23.09
N ILE A 171 21.16 -6.53 21.77
CA ILE A 171 22.07 -7.44 21.07
C ILE A 171 22.80 -6.68 19.97
N SER A 172 24.08 -6.98 19.77
CA SER A 172 24.91 -6.41 18.71
C SER A 172 25.31 -7.53 17.74
N PHE A 173 24.57 -7.65 16.63
CA PHE A 173 24.83 -8.65 15.60
C PHE A 173 26.25 -8.52 15.04
N GLY A 174 26.98 -9.63 14.98
CA GLY A 174 28.38 -9.69 14.54
C GLY A 174 29.41 -9.40 15.63
N LYS A 175 28.95 -9.05 16.85
CA LYS A 175 29.75 -8.99 18.08
C LYS A 175 29.26 -10.04 19.08
N ASP A 176 27.93 -10.17 19.21
CA ASP A 176 27.28 -11.11 20.09
C ASP A 176 26.69 -12.25 19.25
N ASP A 177 27.14 -13.49 19.50
CA ASP A 177 26.60 -14.71 18.90
C ASP A 177 25.40 -15.27 19.68
N ALA A 178 25.26 -14.86 20.96
CA ALA A 178 24.21 -15.31 21.85
C ALA A 178 23.78 -14.22 22.84
N LEU A 179 22.51 -14.24 23.22
CA LEU A 179 21.92 -13.40 24.26
C LEU A 179 21.15 -14.30 25.26
N GLN A 180 21.43 -14.15 26.56
CA GLN A 180 20.60 -14.73 27.61
C GLN A 180 19.60 -13.69 28.11
N LEU A 181 18.32 -14.02 28.15
CA LEU A 181 17.26 -13.11 28.53
C LEU A 181 16.27 -13.76 29.48
N SER A 182 16.11 -13.20 30.67
CA SER A 182 15.17 -13.70 31.66
C SER A 182 13.87 -12.93 31.67
N LEU A 183 12.74 -13.65 31.76
CA LEU A 183 11.39 -13.07 31.91
C LEU A 183 11.15 -12.70 33.40
N ASN A 184 11.84 -11.72 33.90
CA ASN A 184 11.85 -11.31 35.31
C ASN A 184 11.12 -9.98 35.56
N ARG A 185 10.40 -9.45 34.58
CA ARG A 185 9.66 -8.19 34.69
C ARG A 185 8.18 -8.40 34.45
N LYS A 186 7.36 -7.52 35.00
CA LYS A 186 5.91 -7.51 34.85
C LYS A 186 5.44 -6.15 34.37
N GLU A 187 4.28 -6.13 33.72
CA GLU A 187 3.62 -4.90 33.31
C GLU A 187 3.35 -3.97 34.49
N GLY A 188 3.56 -2.66 34.29
CA GLY A 188 3.40 -1.63 35.31
C GLY A 188 4.63 -1.35 36.15
N GLU A 189 5.72 -2.13 36.05
CA GLU A 189 6.98 -1.81 36.69
C GLU A 189 7.68 -0.62 35.99
N ALA A 190 8.05 0.38 36.78
CA ALA A 190 8.83 1.50 36.28
C ALA A 190 10.29 1.10 36.14
N TYR A 191 10.88 1.38 34.99
CA TYR A 191 12.31 1.16 34.77
C TYR A 191 12.87 2.26 33.85
N SER A 192 14.16 2.50 33.96
CA SER A 192 14.92 3.36 33.05
C SER A 192 16.22 2.66 32.71
N LEU A 193 16.46 2.48 31.42
CA LEU A 193 17.73 1.92 30.92
C LEU A 193 18.21 2.80 29.77
N PRO A 194 19.37 3.47 29.90
CA PRO A 194 19.99 4.13 28.78
C PRO A 194 20.39 3.09 27.75
N MET A 195 20.01 3.30 26.49
CA MET A 195 20.27 2.39 25.40
C MET A 195 20.76 3.16 24.18
N ASP A 196 21.90 2.74 23.66
CA ASP A 196 22.44 3.22 22.39
C ASP A 196 22.33 2.07 21.38
N LEU A 197 21.64 2.30 20.25
CA LEU A 197 21.48 1.34 19.17
C LEU A 197 22.26 1.84 17.95
N VAL A 198 23.35 1.16 17.65
CA VAL A 198 24.25 1.50 16.55
C VAL A 198 23.82 0.74 15.30
N PRO A 199 23.46 1.43 14.20
CA PRO A 199 23.12 0.78 12.94
C PRO A 199 24.36 0.15 12.30
N PRO A 200 24.19 -0.78 11.32
CA PRO A 200 25.30 -1.31 10.55
C PRO A 200 26.12 -0.22 9.87
N VAL A 201 27.41 -0.49 9.72
CA VAL A 201 28.32 0.39 8.99
C VAL A 201 28.01 0.30 7.49
N GLU A 202 28.07 1.43 6.81
CA GLU A 202 27.92 1.48 5.36
C GLU A 202 29.05 0.68 4.65
N GLY A 203 28.67 -0.14 3.70
CA GLY A 203 29.59 -1.02 2.97
C GLY A 203 29.07 -1.38 1.58
N ALA A 204 28.40 -0.42 0.91
CA ALA A 204 27.78 -0.64 -0.39
C ALA A 204 28.80 -1.09 -1.44
N ASN A 205 28.47 -2.17 -2.13
CA ASN A 205 29.15 -2.58 -3.36
C ASN A 205 28.42 -1.91 -4.54
N ILE A 206 29.04 -0.94 -5.16
CA ILE A 206 28.49 -0.20 -6.30
C ILE A 206 29.11 -0.75 -7.57
N PRO A 207 28.31 -1.31 -8.52
CA PRO A 207 28.84 -1.82 -9.78
C PRO A 207 29.45 -0.70 -10.62
N GLU A 208 30.51 -1.04 -11.36
CA GLU A 208 31.08 -0.13 -12.35
C GLU A 208 30.12 0.03 -13.54
N VAL A 209 30.07 1.26 -14.06
CA VAL A 209 29.22 1.61 -15.21
C VAL A 209 30.11 2.12 -16.33
N THR A 210 30.04 1.46 -17.49
CA THR A 210 30.80 1.93 -18.67
C THR A 210 30.14 3.17 -19.30
N PRO A 211 30.89 3.96 -20.07
CA PRO A 211 30.33 5.09 -20.82
C PRO A 211 29.19 4.69 -21.75
N GLU A 212 29.29 3.52 -22.40
CA GLU A 212 28.27 2.98 -23.30
C GLU A 212 26.98 2.62 -22.58
N GLN A 213 27.09 1.99 -21.40
CA GLN A 213 25.94 1.66 -20.56
C GLN A 213 25.24 2.95 -20.07
N ARG A 214 26.01 3.98 -19.71
CA ARG A 214 25.45 5.28 -19.33
C ARG A 214 24.75 5.96 -20.50
N ALA A 215 25.36 5.99 -21.67
CA ALA A 215 24.75 6.56 -22.87
C ALA A 215 23.44 5.85 -23.25
N GLU A 216 23.39 4.52 -23.12
CA GLU A 216 22.14 3.76 -23.36
C GLU A 216 21.06 4.09 -22.30
N ASN A 217 21.44 4.24 -21.04
CA ASN A 217 20.51 4.66 -20.00
C ASN A 217 19.94 6.05 -20.29
N ASP A 218 20.80 7.02 -20.64
CA ASP A 218 20.38 8.39 -20.99
C ASP A 218 19.42 8.38 -22.19
N ARG A 219 19.66 7.53 -23.18
CA ARG A 219 18.75 7.32 -24.32
C ARG A 219 17.38 6.80 -23.87
N ARG A 220 17.35 5.83 -22.94
CA ARG A 220 16.10 5.27 -22.39
C ARG A 220 15.35 6.31 -21.57
N MET A 221 16.05 7.09 -20.76
CA MET A 221 15.48 8.20 -20.00
C MET A 221 14.84 9.26 -20.91
N ALA A 222 15.54 9.65 -21.99
CA ALA A 222 15.00 10.58 -22.98
C ALA A 222 13.74 10.01 -23.69
N GLN A 223 13.70 8.71 -23.95
CA GLN A 223 12.51 8.05 -24.50
C GLN A 223 11.34 8.06 -23.49
N GLU A 224 11.59 7.76 -22.22
CA GLU A 224 10.59 7.84 -21.16
C GLU A 224 10.04 9.26 -21.03
N ASP A 225 10.92 10.27 -20.99
CA ASP A 225 10.52 11.66 -20.93
C ASP A 225 9.65 12.07 -22.12
N SER A 226 9.97 11.58 -23.32
CA SER A 226 9.15 11.82 -24.53
C SER A 226 7.74 11.25 -24.38
N ILE A 227 7.62 10.02 -23.88
CA ILE A 227 6.32 9.36 -23.64
C ILE A 227 5.54 10.11 -22.55
N ARG A 228 6.21 10.46 -21.46
CA ARG A 228 5.62 11.22 -20.35
C ARG A 228 5.11 12.59 -20.82
N ASN A 229 5.93 13.33 -21.55
CA ASN A 229 5.58 14.65 -22.06
C ASN A 229 4.43 14.58 -23.07
N ALA A 230 4.37 13.55 -23.92
CA ALA A 230 3.25 13.32 -24.81
C ALA A 230 1.94 13.08 -24.02
N TYR A 231 2.00 12.31 -22.94
CA TYR A 231 0.85 12.12 -22.05
C TYR A 231 0.47 13.42 -21.32
N VAL A 232 1.44 14.15 -20.76
CA VAL A 232 1.19 15.44 -20.09
C VAL A 232 0.55 16.46 -21.04
N ALA A 233 0.95 16.46 -22.31
CA ALA A 233 0.36 17.34 -23.33
C ALA A 233 -1.13 17.06 -23.60
N THR A 234 -1.64 15.88 -23.24
CA THR A 234 -3.08 15.57 -23.33
C THR A 234 -3.89 16.13 -22.16
N MET A 235 -3.22 16.55 -21.07
CA MET A 235 -3.92 17.04 -19.87
C MET A 235 -4.48 18.44 -20.09
N MET A 236 -5.58 18.71 -19.41
CA MET A 236 -6.24 20.01 -19.46
C MET A 236 -5.55 21.00 -18.52
N THR A 237 -5.21 22.18 -19.03
CA THR A 237 -4.72 23.28 -18.18
C THR A 237 -5.87 23.93 -17.43
N GLU A 238 -5.58 24.62 -16.32
CA GLU A 238 -6.59 25.35 -15.55
C GLU A 238 -7.33 26.38 -16.41
N LYS A 239 -6.61 27.07 -17.29
CA LYS A 239 -7.20 28.04 -18.24
C LYS A 239 -8.22 27.37 -19.17
N GLN A 240 -7.84 26.26 -19.78
CA GLN A 240 -8.72 25.49 -20.67
C GLN A 240 -9.94 24.93 -19.92
N ALA A 241 -9.74 24.43 -18.70
CA ALA A 241 -10.82 23.94 -17.86
C ALA A 241 -11.80 25.06 -17.50
N LYS A 242 -11.30 26.23 -17.12
CA LYS A 242 -12.12 27.41 -16.81
C LYS A 242 -12.92 27.90 -18.02
N GLU A 243 -12.27 28.04 -19.17
CA GLU A 243 -12.92 28.42 -20.40
C GLU A 243 -14.06 27.44 -20.79
N TRP A 244 -13.81 26.14 -20.64
CA TRP A 244 -14.80 25.13 -20.97
C TRP A 244 -15.97 25.14 -19.97
N ILE A 245 -15.73 25.26 -18.66
CA ILE A 245 -16.77 25.36 -17.63
C ILE A 245 -17.60 26.63 -17.81
N ASP A 246 -16.97 27.75 -18.12
CA ASP A 246 -17.68 29.03 -18.42
C ASP A 246 -18.53 28.94 -19.68
N GLN A 247 -18.06 28.24 -20.70
CA GLN A 247 -18.83 27.96 -21.88
C GLN A 247 -20.04 27.06 -21.63
N LEU A 248 -19.87 26.02 -20.80
CA LEU A 248 -20.92 25.04 -20.47
C LEU A 248 -22.02 25.65 -19.60
N TYR A 249 -21.62 26.38 -18.55
CA TYR A 249 -22.54 26.83 -17.50
C TYR A 249 -22.86 28.32 -17.49
N GLY A 250 -22.07 29.17 -18.17
CA GLY A 250 -22.30 30.61 -18.17
C GLY A 250 -22.46 31.17 -16.75
N ASN A 251 -23.53 31.91 -16.52
CA ASN A 251 -23.87 32.49 -15.21
C ASN A 251 -24.81 31.60 -14.36
N THR A 252 -25.19 30.42 -14.86
CA THR A 252 -26.16 29.54 -14.19
C THR A 252 -25.59 28.81 -12.97
N LEU A 253 -24.26 28.63 -12.92
CA LEU A 253 -23.56 27.96 -11.81
C LEU A 253 -22.80 28.98 -10.96
N GLN A 254 -22.88 28.85 -9.65
CA GLN A 254 -22.15 29.70 -8.69
C GLN A 254 -20.65 29.57 -8.87
N SER A 255 -19.90 30.65 -8.68
CA SER A 255 -18.44 30.70 -8.87
C SER A 255 -17.68 29.63 -8.12
N GLU A 256 -18.05 29.37 -6.86
CA GLU A 256 -17.43 28.32 -6.04
C GLU A 256 -17.57 26.92 -6.66
N LYS A 257 -18.75 26.60 -7.17
CA LYS A 257 -18.99 25.29 -7.81
C LYS A 257 -18.26 25.17 -9.14
N LYS A 258 -18.15 26.29 -9.90
CA LYS A 258 -17.34 26.32 -11.13
C LYS A 258 -15.88 26.05 -10.82
N GLU A 259 -15.32 26.68 -9.80
CA GLU A 259 -13.93 26.46 -9.38
C GLU A 259 -13.68 25.00 -8.98
N LYS A 260 -14.61 24.37 -8.27
CA LYS A 260 -14.52 22.93 -7.98
C LYS A 260 -14.49 22.08 -9.23
N LEU A 261 -15.36 22.35 -10.20
CA LEU A 261 -15.38 21.61 -11.48
C LEU A 261 -14.10 21.82 -12.28
N VAL A 262 -13.54 23.02 -12.29
CA VAL A 262 -12.23 23.31 -12.89
C VAL A 262 -11.16 22.45 -12.23
N ASN A 263 -11.12 22.41 -10.90
CA ASN A 263 -10.17 21.60 -10.15
C ASN A 263 -10.32 20.10 -10.44
N PHE A 264 -11.56 19.58 -10.60
CA PHE A 264 -11.78 18.17 -10.98
C PHE A 264 -11.28 17.87 -12.38
N LEU A 265 -11.51 18.74 -13.35
CA LEU A 265 -11.01 18.58 -14.71
C LEU A 265 -9.48 18.57 -14.77
N VAL A 266 -8.82 19.44 -14.03
CA VAL A 266 -7.35 19.47 -13.94
C VAL A 266 -6.83 18.22 -13.19
N ALA A 267 -7.45 17.86 -12.07
CA ALA A 267 -7.05 16.71 -11.27
C ALA A 267 -7.25 15.37 -12.00
N SER A 268 -8.20 15.29 -12.93
CA SER A 268 -8.46 14.09 -13.73
C SER A 268 -7.38 13.80 -14.77
N ARG A 269 -6.45 14.72 -15.02
CA ARG A 269 -5.34 14.58 -15.97
C ARG A 269 -5.84 14.14 -17.36
N GLY A 270 -5.35 13.01 -17.88
CA GLY A 270 -5.74 12.45 -19.17
C GLY A 270 -7.22 12.01 -19.25
N ASN A 271 -7.90 11.84 -18.11
CA ASN A 271 -9.31 11.43 -18.07
C ASN A 271 -10.32 12.58 -18.13
N HIS A 272 -9.87 13.82 -18.37
CA HIS A 272 -10.75 14.99 -18.41
C HIS A 272 -11.88 14.88 -19.44
N GLN A 273 -11.67 14.15 -20.54
CA GLN A 273 -12.71 13.97 -21.56
C GLN A 273 -13.91 13.19 -21.01
N THR A 274 -13.69 12.15 -20.20
CA THR A 274 -14.77 11.41 -19.51
C THR A 274 -15.63 12.33 -18.64
N LEU A 275 -15.00 13.22 -17.87
CA LEU A 275 -15.73 14.18 -17.05
C LEU A 275 -16.49 15.20 -17.89
N LYS A 276 -15.90 15.66 -18.99
CA LYS A 276 -16.57 16.57 -19.95
C LYS A 276 -17.79 15.91 -20.59
N ASP A 277 -17.66 14.67 -21.03
CA ASP A 277 -18.76 13.92 -21.64
C ASP A 277 -19.89 13.69 -20.63
N PHE A 278 -19.55 13.33 -19.40
CA PHE A 278 -20.51 13.18 -18.32
C PHE A 278 -21.28 14.47 -18.04
N LEU A 279 -20.59 15.60 -17.83
CA LEU A 279 -21.22 16.89 -17.57
C LEU A 279 -22.01 17.42 -18.76
N SER A 280 -21.51 17.21 -19.99
CA SER A 280 -22.22 17.63 -21.22
C SER A 280 -23.51 16.86 -21.44
N ALA A 281 -23.51 15.54 -21.16
CA ALA A 281 -24.66 14.67 -21.36
C ALA A 281 -25.87 15.05 -20.49
N ILE A 282 -25.62 15.59 -19.30
CA ILE A 282 -26.66 15.98 -18.35
C ILE A 282 -27.10 17.44 -18.49
N ARG A 283 -26.34 18.26 -19.21
CA ARG A 283 -26.67 19.69 -19.45
C ARG A 283 -27.79 19.81 -20.48
N LYS A 284 -29.04 19.93 -20.03
CA LYS A 284 -30.23 20.00 -20.87
C LYS A 284 -30.75 21.44 -21.08
N GLU A 285 -30.66 22.25 -20.03
CA GLU A 285 -31.20 23.61 -20.00
C GLU A 285 -30.09 24.65 -19.95
N LYS A 286 -30.23 25.74 -20.70
CA LYS A 286 -29.21 26.80 -20.76
C LYS A 286 -29.32 27.81 -19.60
N ASP A 287 -30.51 28.02 -19.09
CA ASP A 287 -30.81 29.13 -18.18
C ASP A 287 -31.00 28.71 -16.70
N ALA A 288 -31.00 27.41 -16.42
CA ALA A 288 -31.15 26.84 -15.07
C ALA A 288 -30.26 25.63 -14.87
N ILE A 289 -30.01 25.28 -13.60
CA ILE A 289 -29.35 24.04 -13.18
C ILE A 289 -30.41 23.06 -12.77
N SER A 290 -30.35 21.86 -13.35
CA SER A 290 -31.23 20.74 -13.03
C SER A 290 -30.75 19.99 -11.78
N TRP A 291 -31.65 19.22 -11.18
CA TRP A 291 -31.29 18.30 -10.10
C TRP A 291 -30.27 17.23 -10.53
N GLU A 292 -30.33 16.77 -11.76
CA GLU A 292 -29.34 15.82 -12.30
C GLU A 292 -27.94 16.41 -12.32
N GLU A 293 -27.81 17.70 -12.69
CA GLU A 293 -26.51 18.38 -12.66
C GLU A 293 -25.99 18.58 -11.23
N ILE A 294 -26.86 18.89 -10.29
CA ILE A 294 -26.46 19.00 -8.86
C ILE A 294 -25.96 17.65 -8.35
N ARG A 295 -26.66 16.56 -8.66
CA ARG A 295 -26.25 15.19 -8.29
C ARG A 295 -24.94 14.80 -8.93
N ALA A 296 -24.74 15.12 -10.21
CA ALA A 296 -23.48 14.87 -10.89
C ALA A 296 -22.29 15.59 -10.24
N ILE A 297 -22.49 16.84 -9.83
CA ILE A 297 -21.48 17.59 -9.09
C ILE A 297 -21.16 16.89 -7.77
N TRP A 298 -22.15 16.41 -7.02
CA TRP A 298 -21.92 15.67 -5.78
C TRP A 298 -21.18 14.34 -6.00
N ILE A 299 -21.45 13.64 -7.11
CA ILE A 299 -20.71 12.45 -7.49
C ILE A 299 -19.23 12.81 -7.68
N LEU A 300 -18.93 13.85 -8.47
CA LEU A 300 -17.55 14.29 -8.68
C LEU A 300 -16.87 14.76 -7.39
N GLU A 301 -17.60 15.44 -6.48
CA GLU A 301 -17.09 15.85 -5.15
C GLU A 301 -16.74 14.66 -4.24
N SER A 302 -17.31 13.48 -4.49
CA SER A 302 -17.04 12.26 -3.70
C SER A 302 -15.81 11.50 -4.18
N LEU A 303 -15.31 11.78 -5.39
CA LEU A 303 -14.16 11.09 -5.97
C LEU A 303 -12.84 11.60 -5.39
N SER A 304 -11.93 10.68 -5.14
CA SER A 304 -10.54 11.05 -4.85
C SER A 304 -9.82 11.51 -6.12
N ALA A 305 -8.68 12.17 -5.96
CA ALA A 305 -7.85 12.56 -7.10
C ALA A 305 -7.41 11.35 -7.96
N LYS A 306 -7.26 10.17 -7.34
CA LYS A 306 -6.98 8.92 -8.07
C LYS A 306 -8.21 8.48 -8.88
N ASP A 307 -9.39 8.47 -8.26
CA ASP A 307 -10.62 8.03 -8.92
C ASP A 307 -10.99 8.94 -10.10
N LEU A 308 -10.76 10.25 -9.98
CA LEU A 308 -10.94 11.20 -11.08
C LEU A 308 -10.09 10.87 -12.33
N ARG A 309 -8.93 10.23 -12.14
CA ARG A 309 -7.99 9.89 -13.23
C ARG A 309 -8.38 8.65 -14.02
N ASP A 310 -9.22 7.78 -13.45
CA ASP A 310 -9.50 6.46 -14.04
C ASP A 310 -10.99 6.07 -14.08
N VAL A 311 -11.89 6.85 -13.47
CA VAL A 311 -13.33 6.58 -13.51
C VAL A 311 -13.84 6.60 -14.95
N THR A 312 -14.67 5.60 -15.32
CA THR A 312 -15.28 5.52 -16.63
C THR A 312 -16.63 6.23 -16.69
N LEU A 313 -17.06 6.59 -17.91
CA LEU A 313 -18.35 7.23 -18.12
C LEU A 313 -19.51 6.32 -17.68
N ASP A 314 -19.41 5.01 -17.90
CA ASP A 314 -20.43 4.04 -17.49
C ASP A 314 -20.59 4.00 -15.97
N VAL A 315 -19.49 4.09 -15.23
CA VAL A 315 -19.51 4.13 -13.75
C VAL A 315 -20.19 5.42 -13.26
N LEU A 316 -19.86 6.58 -13.86
CA LEU A 316 -20.47 7.85 -13.51
C LEU A 316 -21.97 7.86 -13.81
N ASN A 317 -22.36 7.38 -14.98
CA ASN A 317 -23.77 7.31 -15.41
C ASN A 317 -24.55 6.32 -14.52
N ASP A 318 -23.99 5.18 -14.16
CA ASP A 318 -24.65 4.22 -13.31
C ASP A 318 -24.92 4.80 -11.91
N HIS A 319 -24.00 5.55 -11.33
CA HIS A 319 -24.23 6.25 -10.07
C HIS A 319 -25.25 7.36 -10.19
N LEU A 320 -25.28 8.10 -11.30
CA LEU A 320 -26.28 9.15 -11.54
C LEU A 320 -27.67 8.57 -11.71
N LEU A 321 -27.80 7.44 -12.44
CA LEU A 321 -29.07 6.79 -12.76
C LEU A 321 -29.59 5.89 -11.65
N THR A 322 -28.79 5.57 -10.64
CA THR A 322 -29.26 4.76 -9.52
C THR A 322 -30.42 5.46 -8.82
N ASN A 323 -31.60 4.90 -8.98
CA ASN A 323 -32.86 5.52 -8.61
C ASN A 323 -33.07 5.46 -7.09
N ILE A 324 -32.75 6.54 -6.40
CA ILE A 324 -33.31 6.83 -5.09
C ILE A 324 -34.47 7.80 -5.33
N SER A 325 -35.68 7.31 -5.30
CA SER A 325 -36.90 8.05 -5.65
C SER A 325 -37.20 9.31 -4.82
N ASP A 326 -36.44 9.57 -3.77
CA ASP A 326 -36.62 10.67 -2.84
C ASP A 326 -35.32 11.41 -2.51
N TRP A 327 -34.43 11.55 -3.47
CA TRP A 327 -33.16 12.25 -3.31
C TRP A 327 -33.31 13.67 -2.76
N GLU A 328 -34.39 14.35 -3.14
CA GLU A 328 -34.72 15.70 -2.70
C GLU A 328 -35.05 15.79 -1.20
N LYS A 329 -35.42 14.67 -0.60
CA LYS A 329 -35.80 14.56 0.82
C LYS A 329 -34.66 14.11 1.71
N ILE A 330 -33.53 13.73 1.14
CA ILE A 330 -32.36 13.27 1.90
C ILE A 330 -31.48 14.49 2.19
N GLU A 331 -31.12 14.67 3.46
CA GLU A 331 -30.15 15.69 3.84
C GLU A 331 -28.84 15.49 3.05
N THR A 332 -28.36 16.58 2.42
CA THR A 332 -27.22 16.55 1.50
C THR A 332 -25.97 15.93 2.12
N ASP A 333 -25.64 16.31 3.36
CA ASP A 333 -24.43 15.80 4.03
C ASP A 333 -24.56 14.33 4.41
N LEU A 334 -25.76 13.91 4.81
CA LEU A 334 -26.03 12.50 5.07
C LEU A 334 -25.93 11.67 3.80
N PHE A 335 -26.52 12.16 2.71
CA PHE A 335 -26.45 11.52 1.41
C PHE A 335 -24.99 11.36 0.91
N LYS A 336 -24.21 12.43 0.96
CA LYS A 336 -22.79 12.40 0.58
C LYS A 336 -22.00 11.40 1.42
N ARG A 337 -22.19 11.35 2.74
CA ARG A 337 -21.47 10.44 3.63
C ARG A 337 -21.89 8.99 3.49
N MET A 338 -23.17 8.74 3.39
CA MET A 338 -23.72 7.37 3.46
C MET A 338 -23.86 6.70 2.11
N TYR A 339 -24.01 7.47 1.05
CA TYR A 339 -24.25 6.95 -0.29
C TYR A 339 -23.11 7.17 -1.27
N LEU A 340 -22.56 8.38 -1.34
CA LEU A 340 -21.49 8.70 -2.30
C LEU A 340 -20.09 8.37 -1.76
N ASN A 341 -19.87 8.41 -0.47
CA ASN A 341 -18.55 8.38 0.10
C ASN A 341 -18.06 7.04 0.68
N PRO A 342 -18.84 6.08 1.09
CA PRO A 342 -18.34 4.75 1.39
C PRO A 342 -19.06 3.64 0.64
N PRO A 343 -18.31 2.75 0.10
CA PRO A 343 -16.92 2.85 -0.27
C PRO A 343 -16.83 3.65 -1.55
N ARG A 344 -15.76 4.37 -1.77
CA ARG A 344 -15.55 5.26 -2.91
C ARG A 344 -16.12 4.76 -4.24
N ILE A 345 -16.61 5.71 -5.04
CA ILE A 345 -17.00 5.50 -6.42
C ILE A 345 -15.72 5.26 -7.22
N ALA A 346 -15.48 4.02 -7.61
CA ALA A 346 -14.31 3.62 -8.39
C ALA A 346 -14.68 2.49 -9.34
N ASN A 347 -13.89 2.31 -10.38
CA ASN A 347 -14.15 1.29 -11.39
C ASN A 347 -14.24 -0.13 -10.81
N GLU A 348 -13.49 -0.45 -9.76
CA GLU A 348 -13.54 -1.73 -9.07
C GLU A 348 -14.89 -2.00 -8.39
N MET A 349 -15.64 -0.95 -8.09
CA MET A 349 -16.97 -1.05 -7.50
C MET A 349 -18.05 -1.39 -8.52
N LEU A 350 -17.85 -1.08 -9.79
CA LEU A 350 -18.84 -1.18 -10.86
C LEU A 350 -18.27 -1.91 -12.10
N THR A 351 -17.49 -2.97 -11.87
CA THR A 351 -17.27 -3.95 -12.94
C THR A 351 -18.61 -4.52 -13.40
N PRO A 352 -18.76 -4.97 -14.65
CA PRO A 352 -19.99 -5.59 -15.14
C PRO A 352 -20.53 -6.65 -14.18
N TYR A 353 -19.65 -7.48 -13.61
CA TYR A 353 -20.00 -8.49 -12.60
C TYR A 353 -20.67 -7.90 -11.34
N LYS A 354 -20.13 -6.80 -10.80
CA LYS A 354 -20.69 -6.15 -9.61
C LYS A 354 -22.01 -5.46 -9.91
N LYS A 355 -22.17 -4.89 -11.10
CA LYS A 355 -23.43 -4.32 -11.56
C LYS A 355 -24.52 -5.38 -11.64
N GLU A 356 -24.25 -6.50 -12.30
CA GLU A 356 -25.17 -7.64 -12.40
C GLU A 356 -25.53 -8.20 -11.02
N LEU A 357 -24.56 -8.33 -10.12
CA LEU A 357 -24.79 -8.78 -8.74
C LEU A 357 -25.69 -7.80 -7.98
N ARG A 358 -25.46 -6.49 -8.10
CA ARG A 358 -26.31 -5.47 -7.49
C ARG A 358 -27.74 -5.56 -7.99
N GLU A 359 -27.92 -5.61 -9.31
CA GLU A 359 -29.25 -5.73 -9.92
C GLU A 359 -29.97 -7.01 -9.49
N ALA A 360 -29.26 -8.13 -9.37
CA ALA A 360 -29.81 -9.38 -8.86
C ALA A 360 -30.23 -9.27 -7.38
N ILE A 361 -29.41 -8.62 -6.55
CA ILE A 361 -29.73 -8.36 -5.11
C ILE A 361 -30.94 -7.44 -5.01
N GLU A 362 -30.97 -6.33 -5.74
CA GLU A 362 -32.10 -5.39 -5.76
C GLU A 362 -33.39 -6.11 -6.15
N LYS A 363 -33.39 -6.88 -7.23
CA LYS A 363 -34.52 -7.67 -7.68
C LYS A 363 -35.00 -8.64 -6.60
N THR A 364 -34.11 -9.33 -5.93
CA THR A 364 -34.43 -10.29 -4.87
C THR A 364 -35.01 -9.59 -3.65
N VAL A 365 -34.45 -8.44 -3.24
CA VAL A 365 -35.02 -7.63 -2.15
C VAL A 365 -36.43 -7.15 -2.52
N TYR A 366 -36.62 -6.64 -3.74
CA TYR A 366 -37.93 -6.17 -4.20
C TYR A 366 -39.01 -7.28 -4.21
N GLN A 367 -38.59 -8.53 -4.43
CA GLN A 367 -39.51 -9.68 -4.42
C GLN A 367 -39.79 -10.24 -3.03
N SER A 368 -38.84 -10.15 -2.10
CA SER A 368 -38.89 -10.84 -0.80
C SER A 368 -39.16 -9.91 0.40
N VAL A 369 -38.99 -8.61 0.27
CA VAL A 369 -39.21 -7.63 1.34
C VAL A 369 -40.45 -6.79 1.02
N PRO A 370 -41.42 -6.65 1.95
CA PRO A 370 -42.61 -5.81 1.77
C PRO A 370 -42.24 -4.36 1.48
N ASP A 371 -42.98 -3.67 0.63
CA ASP A 371 -42.70 -2.30 0.20
C ASP A 371 -42.54 -1.31 1.36
N SER A 372 -43.33 -1.46 2.42
CA SER A 372 -43.24 -0.64 3.64
C SER A 372 -41.96 -0.85 4.42
N MET A 373 -41.19 -1.93 4.18
CA MET A 373 -39.99 -2.29 4.92
C MET A 373 -38.71 -2.21 4.06
N LYS A 374 -38.81 -1.98 2.76
CA LYS A 374 -37.67 -1.92 1.83
C LYS A 374 -36.67 -0.81 2.15
N ARG A 375 -37.05 0.17 2.96
CA ARG A 375 -36.21 1.30 3.41
C ARG A 375 -35.78 1.19 4.88
N ASP A 376 -36.18 0.14 5.58
CA ASP A 376 -35.73 -0.08 6.95
C ASP A 376 -34.33 -0.73 6.94
N PRO A 377 -33.27 -0.01 7.40
CA PRO A 377 -31.91 -0.55 7.40
C PRO A 377 -31.77 -1.86 8.18
N LYS A 378 -32.57 -2.05 9.26
CA LYS A 378 -32.52 -3.27 10.06
C LYS A 378 -33.02 -4.48 9.27
N VAL A 379 -34.15 -4.31 8.58
CA VAL A 379 -34.74 -5.36 7.74
C VAL A 379 -33.78 -5.72 6.60
N LEU A 380 -33.15 -4.74 5.95
CA LEU A 380 -32.20 -4.98 4.89
C LEU A 380 -30.93 -5.67 5.40
N ILE A 381 -30.40 -5.30 6.56
CA ILE A 381 -29.23 -5.95 7.17
C ILE A 381 -29.57 -7.41 7.54
N GLU A 382 -30.73 -7.69 8.10
CA GLU A 382 -31.16 -9.04 8.42
C GLU A 382 -31.37 -9.89 7.16
N TRP A 383 -31.94 -9.29 6.14
CA TRP A 383 -32.08 -9.94 4.83
C TRP A 383 -30.70 -10.27 4.24
N CYS A 384 -29.76 -9.31 4.23
CA CYS A 384 -28.40 -9.55 3.75
C CYS A 384 -27.71 -10.69 4.52
N ARG A 385 -27.81 -10.73 5.84
CA ARG A 385 -27.22 -11.80 6.67
C ARG A 385 -27.79 -13.17 6.37
N LYS A 386 -29.04 -13.25 5.95
CA LYS A 386 -29.74 -14.51 5.64
C LYS A 386 -29.43 -14.99 4.24
N GLU A 387 -29.45 -14.12 3.26
CA GLU A 387 -29.47 -14.48 1.84
C GLU A 387 -28.07 -14.38 1.18
N ILE A 388 -27.17 -13.52 1.71
CA ILE A 388 -25.80 -13.37 1.21
C ILE A 388 -24.85 -14.13 2.14
N LYS A 389 -24.39 -15.29 1.68
CA LYS A 389 -23.45 -16.16 2.41
C LYS A 389 -22.02 -15.97 1.93
#